data_c6540cd75aeffb6177a75b76285ba11e
#
_entry.id   c6540cd75aeffb6177a75b76285ba11e
#
_cell.length_a   1.000
_cell.length_b   1.000
_cell.length_c   1.000
_cell.angle_alpha   90.00
_cell.angle_beta   90.00
_cell.angle_gamma   90.00
#
_symmetry.space_group_name_H-M   'P 1'
#
loop_
_entity.id
_entity.type
_entity.pdbx_description
1 polymer ?
#
loop_
_entity_poly.entity_id
_entity_poly.type
_entity_poly.pdbx_seq_one_letter_code
_entity_poly.pdbx_strand_id
1 'polypeptide(L)'
;MIKLLTLFLTLSVVNAQTLTFLLPDEKSGFEHELIHHLKKAHTQVILLTPSLNHPALRRQLIQSVSKGIKLTLITQNPSDDPLQLVAYKGVELYLYRARSLSDTLILIDDGIVCHVSGGLNDEELSQKSQNALCSDDSDFILALHQNSNKILTRSKPYLK
;
A
#
# COMPACT_ATOMS: atom_id res chain seq x y z
N MET A 1 11.39 52.11 -27.33
CA MET A 1 11.83 51.44 -26.10
C MET A 1 10.97 50.20 -25.89
N ILE A 2 11.42 49.05 -26.31
CA ILE A 2 10.72 47.78 -26.18
C ILE A 2 11.21 47.15 -24.88
N LYS A 3 10.33 47.01 -23.86
CA LYS A 3 10.63 46.27 -22.62
C LYS A 3 10.54 44.80 -22.91
N LEU A 4 11.67 44.14 -22.98
CA LEU A 4 11.77 42.68 -23.05
C LEU A 4 11.38 42.11 -21.68
N LEU A 5 10.19 41.55 -21.58
CA LEU A 5 9.67 40.85 -20.36
C LEU A 5 10.25 39.42 -20.43
N THR A 6 11.33 39.18 -19.73
CA THR A 6 11.93 37.85 -19.60
C THR A 6 11.09 37.03 -18.63
N LEU A 7 10.25 36.16 -19.16
CA LEU A 7 9.46 35.19 -18.40
C LEU A 7 10.41 34.07 -17.93
N PHE A 8 10.84 34.12 -16.68
CA PHE A 8 11.55 33.01 -16.04
C PHE A 8 10.56 31.88 -15.77
N LEU A 9 10.54 30.86 -16.65
CA LEU A 9 9.86 29.61 -16.40
C LEU A 9 10.74 28.81 -15.42
N THR A 10 10.43 28.87 -14.12
CA THR A 10 11.01 27.95 -13.13
C THR A 10 10.42 26.57 -13.36
N LEU A 11 11.14 25.69 -14.05
CA LEU A 11 10.85 24.27 -14.10
C LEU A 11 11.08 23.72 -12.68
N SER A 12 10.01 23.48 -11.95
CA SER A 12 10.05 22.71 -10.71
C SER A 12 10.28 21.25 -11.09
N VAL A 13 11.52 20.78 -10.97
CA VAL A 13 11.82 19.35 -11.09
C VAL A 13 11.24 18.68 -9.85
N VAL A 14 10.09 18.05 -9.99
CA VAL A 14 9.54 17.18 -8.95
C VAL A 14 10.39 15.91 -8.96
N ASN A 15 11.31 15.80 -8.01
CA ASN A 15 12.08 14.58 -7.83
C ASN A 15 11.20 13.56 -7.10
N ALA A 16 11.00 12.40 -7.72
CA ALA A 16 10.39 11.26 -7.06
C ALA A 16 11.24 10.84 -5.85
N GLN A 17 10.59 10.55 -4.73
CA GLN A 17 11.24 10.10 -3.51
C GLN A 17 10.96 8.62 -3.28
N THR A 18 12.01 7.85 -3.06
CA THR A 18 11.92 6.45 -2.64
C THR A 18 12.67 6.27 -1.32
N LEU A 19 11.96 5.82 -0.30
CA LEU A 19 12.51 5.44 0.99
C LEU A 19 12.62 3.92 1.05
N THR A 20 13.77 3.42 1.48
CA THR A 20 14.04 1.99 1.63
C THR A 20 14.35 1.66 3.08
N PHE A 21 13.94 0.46 3.52
CA PHE A 21 14.09 -0.01 4.89
C PHE A 21 14.58 -1.45 4.88
N LEU A 22 15.54 -1.75 5.74
CA LEU A 22 15.97 -3.11 6.01
C LEU A 22 15.32 -3.60 7.32
N LEU A 23 14.44 -4.59 7.20
CA LEU A 23 13.78 -5.18 8.36
C LEU A 23 14.60 -6.36 8.90
N PRO A 24 14.60 -6.61 10.20
CA PRO A 24 13.78 -5.94 11.24
C PRO A 24 14.36 -4.63 11.77
N ASP A 25 15.60 -4.27 11.44
CA ASP A 25 16.34 -3.16 12.10
C ASP A 25 15.62 -1.82 11.95
N GLU A 26 15.00 -1.56 10.80
CA GLU A 26 14.29 -0.31 10.50
C GLU A 26 12.77 -0.47 10.51
N LYS A 27 12.24 -1.50 11.19
CA LYS A 27 10.80 -1.78 11.28
C LYS A 27 9.99 -0.57 11.70
N SER A 28 10.40 0.10 12.78
CA SER A 28 9.66 1.26 13.31
C SER A 28 9.61 2.42 12.32
N GLY A 29 10.68 2.63 11.54
CA GLY A 29 10.74 3.64 10.48
C GLY A 29 9.75 3.31 9.36
N PHE A 30 9.75 2.07 8.88
CA PHE A 30 8.83 1.61 7.86
C PHE A 30 7.36 1.72 8.32
N GLU A 31 7.04 1.23 9.52
CA GLU A 31 5.69 1.31 10.08
C GLU A 31 5.21 2.76 10.23
N HIS A 32 6.08 3.65 10.68
CA HIS A 32 5.78 5.08 10.80
C HIS A 32 5.42 5.67 9.43
N GLU A 33 6.23 5.40 8.42
CA GLU A 33 6.04 5.91 7.07
C GLU A 33 4.75 5.38 6.43
N LEU A 34 4.51 4.07 6.52
CA LEU A 34 3.29 3.45 6.03
C LEU A 34 2.04 4.02 6.70
N ILE A 35 2.04 4.13 8.03
CA ILE A 35 0.90 4.70 8.77
C ILE A 35 0.71 6.18 8.43
N HIS A 36 1.80 6.92 8.23
CA HIS A 36 1.73 8.33 7.82
C HIS A 36 1.01 8.48 6.48
N HIS A 37 1.35 7.67 5.48
CA HIS A 37 0.69 7.69 4.18
C HIS A 37 -0.77 7.24 4.26
N LEU A 38 -1.08 6.19 5.03
CA LEU A 38 -2.46 5.75 5.23
C LEU A 38 -3.34 6.81 5.90
N LYS A 39 -2.79 7.62 6.82
CA LYS A 39 -3.51 8.75 7.44
C LYS A 39 -3.87 9.83 6.44
N LYS A 40 -3.07 9.99 5.39
CA LYS A 40 -3.22 10.98 4.32
C LYS A 40 -4.04 10.46 3.13
N ALA A 41 -4.45 9.20 3.13
CA ALA A 41 -5.29 8.65 2.08
C ALA A 41 -6.61 9.43 1.95
N HIS A 42 -7.06 9.64 0.71
CA HIS A 42 -8.25 10.44 0.39
C HIS A 42 -9.35 9.64 -0.29
N THR A 43 -9.01 8.62 -1.09
CA THR A 43 -9.96 7.91 -1.94
C THR A 43 -9.92 6.40 -1.75
N GLN A 44 -8.76 5.79 -1.89
CA GLN A 44 -8.64 4.33 -1.88
C GLN A 44 -7.31 3.82 -1.36
N VAL A 45 -7.35 2.60 -0.85
CA VAL A 45 -6.18 1.78 -0.55
C VAL A 45 -6.37 0.41 -1.19
N ILE A 46 -5.38 -0.05 -1.95
CA ILE A 46 -5.33 -1.43 -2.45
C ILE A 46 -4.19 -2.12 -1.71
N LEU A 47 -4.53 -3.16 -0.96
CA LEU A 47 -3.58 -3.97 -0.20
C LEU A 47 -3.58 -5.39 -0.73
N LEU A 48 -2.47 -5.78 -1.36
CA LEU A 48 -2.16 -7.14 -1.77
C LEU A 48 -1.13 -7.71 -0.81
N THR A 49 -1.45 -8.82 -0.13
CA THR A 49 -0.54 -9.40 0.86
C THR A 49 -0.75 -10.90 1.04
N PRO A 50 0.31 -11.70 1.21
CA PRO A 50 0.17 -13.11 1.55
C PRO A 50 -0.49 -13.31 2.93
N SER A 51 -0.19 -12.44 3.88
CA SER A 51 -0.72 -12.47 5.24
C SER A 51 -0.83 -11.07 5.84
N LEU A 52 -1.83 -10.86 6.66
CA LEU A 52 -2.02 -9.62 7.41
C LEU A 52 -2.41 -9.96 8.86
N ASN A 53 -1.50 -9.68 9.78
CA ASN A 53 -1.72 -9.77 11.22
C ASN A 53 -0.86 -8.72 11.93
N HIS A 54 -1.36 -7.48 11.91
CA HIS A 54 -0.64 -6.32 12.42
C HIS A 54 -1.62 -5.35 13.11
N PRO A 55 -1.74 -5.37 14.45
CA PRO A 55 -2.77 -4.62 15.17
C PRO A 55 -2.76 -3.11 14.92
N ALA A 56 -1.58 -2.49 14.81
CA ALA A 56 -1.48 -1.05 14.56
C ALA A 56 -1.95 -0.69 13.15
N LEU A 57 -1.54 -1.48 12.14
CA LEU A 57 -1.95 -1.29 10.75
C LEU A 57 -3.46 -1.54 10.59
N ARG A 58 -3.99 -2.61 11.19
CA ARG A 58 -5.43 -2.88 11.18
C ARG A 58 -6.22 -1.69 11.73
N ARG A 59 -5.83 -1.14 12.89
CA ARG A 59 -6.49 0.04 13.45
C ARG A 59 -6.47 1.22 12.50
N GLN A 60 -5.34 1.47 11.82
CA GLN A 60 -5.23 2.57 10.86
C GLN A 60 -6.11 2.34 9.63
N LEU A 61 -6.17 1.11 9.10
CA LEU A 61 -7.06 0.76 7.99
C LEU A 61 -8.54 0.95 8.36
N ILE A 62 -8.96 0.52 9.55
CA ILE A 62 -10.32 0.76 10.07
C ILE A 62 -10.61 2.27 10.14
N GLN A 63 -9.68 3.07 10.65
CA GLN A 63 -9.86 4.52 10.71
C GLN A 63 -9.98 5.15 9.31
N SER A 64 -9.20 4.68 8.34
CA SER A 64 -9.28 5.15 6.95
C SER A 64 -10.64 4.80 6.33
N VAL A 65 -11.09 3.56 6.47
CA VAL A 65 -12.40 3.11 5.97
C VAL A 65 -13.55 3.87 6.64
N SER A 66 -13.45 4.14 7.93
CA SER A 66 -14.46 4.92 8.68
C SER A 66 -14.57 6.38 8.20
N LYS A 67 -13.55 6.89 7.54
CA LYS A 67 -13.54 8.21 6.87
C LYS A 67 -14.07 8.16 5.43
N GLY A 68 -14.48 6.98 4.95
CA GLY A 68 -15.01 6.79 3.60
C GLY A 68 -13.97 6.34 2.56
N ILE A 69 -12.74 6.04 2.97
CA ILE A 69 -11.72 5.48 2.07
C ILE A 69 -12.12 4.06 1.68
N LYS A 70 -12.09 3.77 0.38
CA LYS A 70 -12.32 2.41 -0.12
C LYS A 70 -11.07 1.55 0.11
N LEU A 71 -11.25 0.36 0.74
CA LEU A 71 -10.18 -0.63 0.92
C LEU A 71 -10.45 -1.86 0.06
N THR A 72 -9.56 -2.14 -0.89
CA THR A 72 -9.53 -3.40 -1.63
C THR A 72 -8.41 -4.26 -1.06
N LEU A 73 -8.78 -5.36 -0.42
CA LEU A 73 -7.84 -6.30 0.20
C LEU A 73 -7.79 -7.59 -0.63
N ILE A 74 -6.59 -7.97 -1.07
CA ILE A 74 -6.34 -9.18 -1.84
C ILE A 74 -5.37 -10.05 -1.04
N THR A 75 -5.80 -11.25 -0.67
CA THR A 75 -4.98 -12.19 0.12
C THR A 75 -5.15 -13.63 -0.33
N GLN A 76 -4.27 -14.50 0.11
CA GLN A 76 -4.40 -15.95 -0.10
C GLN A 76 -5.13 -16.62 1.05
N ASN A 77 -4.87 -16.17 2.27
CA ASN A 77 -5.47 -16.70 3.48
C ASN A 77 -6.20 -15.59 4.24
N PRO A 78 -7.53 -15.63 4.30
CA PRO A 78 -8.33 -14.61 4.96
C PRO A 78 -8.46 -14.84 6.47
N SER A 79 -7.40 -15.28 7.15
CA SER A 79 -7.37 -15.37 8.61
C SER A 79 -7.11 -14.01 9.26
N ASP A 80 -7.42 -13.91 10.55
CA ASP A 80 -7.07 -12.77 11.39
C ASP A 80 -7.63 -11.41 10.91
N ASP A 81 -6.75 -10.44 10.65
CA ASP A 81 -7.09 -9.07 10.31
C ASP A 81 -7.98 -8.93 9.06
N PRO A 82 -7.77 -9.66 7.95
CA PRO A 82 -8.66 -9.63 6.79
C PRO A 82 -10.12 -9.91 7.11
N LEU A 83 -10.39 -10.90 7.96
CA LEU A 83 -11.76 -11.25 8.37
C LEU A 83 -12.40 -10.19 9.27
N GLN A 84 -11.60 -9.51 10.08
CA GLN A 84 -12.08 -8.40 10.89
C GLN A 84 -12.38 -7.16 10.05
N LEU A 85 -11.52 -6.87 9.05
CA LEU A 85 -11.65 -5.72 8.17
C LEU A 85 -12.88 -5.82 7.27
N VAL A 86 -13.21 -7.01 6.74
CA VAL A 86 -14.35 -7.18 5.82
C VAL A 86 -15.72 -6.87 6.45
N ALA A 87 -15.81 -6.82 7.77
CA ALA A 87 -17.02 -6.40 8.48
C ALA A 87 -17.34 -4.90 8.32
N TYR A 88 -16.39 -4.10 7.87
CA TYR A 88 -16.57 -2.65 7.70
C TYR A 88 -17.07 -2.32 6.30
N LYS A 89 -18.07 -1.43 6.22
CA LYS A 89 -18.56 -0.91 4.95
C LYS A 89 -17.43 -0.19 4.20
N GLY A 90 -17.24 -0.52 2.93
CA GLY A 90 -16.16 0.05 2.11
C GLY A 90 -14.92 -0.84 2.01
N VAL A 91 -14.94 -2.02 2.65
CA VAL A 91 -13.91 -3.05 2.49
C VAL A 91 -14.40 -4.11 1.52
N GLU A 92 -13.59 -4.38 0.49
CA GLU A 92 -13.77 -5.48 -0.44
C GLU A 92 -12.61 -6.48 -0.26
N LEU A 93 -12.93 -7.73 0.10
CA LEU A 93 -11.96 -8.80 0.27
C LEU A 93 -12.00 -9.77 -0.91
N TYR A 94 -10.84 -10.03 -1.49
CA TYR A 94 -10.64 -10.96 -2.60
C TYR A 94 -9.63 -12.04 -2.24
N LEU A 95 -9.89 -13.27 -2.71
CA LEU A 95 -8.99 -14.40 -2.56
C LEU A 95 -8.24 -14.68 -3.86
N TYR A 96 -6.93 -14.59 -3.81
CA TYR A 96 -6.06 -14.98 -4.91
C TYR A 96 -5.51 -16.38 -4.69
N ARG A 97 -5.86 -17.32 -5.58
CA ARG A 97 -5.48 -18.73 -5.49
C ARG A 97 -4.73 -19.26 -6.71
N ALA A 98 -4.43 -18.39 -7.67
CA ALA A 98 -3.78 -18.81 -8.91
C ALA A 98 -2.30 -19.17 -8.72
N ARG A 99 -1.61 -18.48 -7.80
CA ARG A 99 -0.19 -18.70 -7.46
C ARG A 99 0.06 -18.24 -6.03
N SER A 100 1.21 -18.60 -5.43
CA SER A 100 1.67 -18.03 -4.17
C SER A 100 1.91 -16.53 -4.31
N LEU A 101 1.45 -15.78 -3.33
CA LEU A 101 1.90 -14.42 -3.08
C LEU A 101 3.13 -14.48 -2.18
N SER A 102 4.21 -13.84 -2.59
CA SER A 102 5.46 -13.76 -1.81
C SER A 102 5.62 -12.41 -1.14
N ASP A 103 5.04 -11.38 -1.76
CA ASP A 103 5.29 -9.99 -1.43
C ASP A 103 4.00 -9.27 -1.08
N THR A 104 4.14 -8.20 -0.31
CA THR A 104 3.07 -7.25 -0.03
C THR A 104 3.22 -6.00 -0.88
N LEU A 105 2.10 -5.55 -1.43
CA LEU A 105 1.98 -4.30 -2.16
C LEU A 105 0.84 -3.47 -1.57
N ILE A 106 1.12 -2.22 -1.26
CA ILE A 106 0.15 -1.28 -0.73
C ILE A 106 0.14 -0.05 -1.64
N LEU A 107 -0.95 0.13 -2.35
CA LEU A 107 -1.18 1.32 -3.18
C LEU A 107 -2.13 2.25 -2.44
N ILE A 108 -1.72 3.49 -2.23
CA ILE A 108 -2.49 4.51 -1.51
C ILE A 108 -2.81 5.64 -2.48
N ASP A 109 -4.08 5.77 -2.79
CA ASP A 109 -4.55 6.61 -3.88
C ASP A 109 -3.78 6.29 -5.18
N ASP A 110 -3.46 7.29 -5.99
CA ASP A 110 -2.57 7.12 -7.14
C ASP A 110 -1.22 7.81 -6.90
N GLY A 111 -0.86 8.03 -5.65
CA GLY A 111 0.26 8.88 -5.27
C GLY A 111 1.40 8.20 -4.52
N ILE A 112 1.15 7.06 -3.89
CA ILE A 112 2.17 6.35 -3.08
C ILE A 112 2.02 4.84 -3.27
N VAL A 113 3.15 4.17 -3.35
CA VAL A 113 3.22 2.72 -3.23
C VAL A 113 4.22 2.33 -2.14
N CYS A 114 3.83 1.39 -1.27
CA CYS A 114 4.75 0.70 -0.39
C CYS A 114 4.82 -0.78 -0.76
N HIS A 115 6.01 -1.35 -0.72
CA HIS A 115 6.29 -2.76 -1.03
C HIS A 115 7.10 -3.39 0.11
N VAL A 116 6.79 -4.64 0.44
CA VAL A 116 7.54 -5.45 1.41
C VAL A 116 7.77 -6.83 0.80
N SER A 117 8.99 -7.35 0.90
CA SER A 117 9.32 -8.71 0.47
C SER A 117 8.84 -9.74 1.51
N GLY A 118 7.53 -9.86 1.67
CA GLY A 118 6.89 -10.75 2.65
C GLY A 118 5.49 -10.30 3.00
N GLY A 119 4.92 -10.90 4.06
CA GLY A 119 3.61 -10.53 4.60
C GLY A 119 3.68 -9.33 5.56
N LEU A 120 2.53 -8.77 5.85
CA LEU A 120 2.34 -7.75 6.89
C LEU A 120 1.92 -8.41 8.21
N ASN A 121 2.80 -9.25 8.72
CA ASN A 121 2.65 -9.90 10.00
C ASN A 121 3.67 -9.30 10.97
N ASP A 122 3.23 -8.85 12.14
CA ASP A 122 4.10 -8.20 13.13
C ASP A 122 5.28 -9.07 13.55
N GLU A 123 5.08 -10.38 13.67
CA GLU A 123 6.13 -11.35 13.96
C GLU A 123 7.15 -11.44 12.80
N GLU A 124 6.68 -11.54 11.55
CA GLU A 124 7.57 -11.61 10.38
C GLU A 124 8.39 -10.34 10.22
N LEU A 125 7.77 -9.17 10.38
CA LEU A 125 8.45 -7.87 10.30
C LEU A 125 9.49 -7.68 11.41
N SER A 126 9.35 -8.39 12.54
CA SER A 126 10.25 -8.32 13.70
C SER A 126 11.38 -9.34 13.68
N GLN A 127 11.25 -10.43 12.92
CA GLN A 127 12.16 -11.58 13.02
C GLN A 127 12.82 -11.95 11.70
N LYS A 128 12.20 -11.62 10.56
CA LYS A 128 12.74 -12.00 9.24
C LYS A 128 13.47 -10.84 8.58
N SER A 129 14.62 -11.15 7.98
CA SER A 129 15.28 -10.20 7.09
C SER A 129 14.44 -9.99 5.84
N GLN A 130 13.94 -8.77 5.66
CA GLN A 130 13.07 -8.36 4.56
C GLN A 130 13.45 -6.96 4.09
N ASN A 131 13.21 -6.68 2.81
CA ASN A 131 13.31 -5.34 2.28
C ASN A 131 11.93 -4.72 2.20
N ALA A 132 11.83 -3.47 2.62
CA ALA A 132 10.64 -2.65 2.41
C ALA A 132 11.02 -1.34 1.74
N LEU A 133 10.09 -0.78 0.98
CA LEU A 133 10.24 0.54 0.39
C LEU A 133 8.88 1.24 0.30
N CYS A 134 8.90 2.59 0.31
CA CYS A 134 7.78 3.42 -0.08
C CYS A 134 8.25 4.42 -1.13
N SER A 135 7.48 4.65 -2.18
CA SER A 135 7.85 5.51 -3.31
C SER A 135 6.64 6.30 -3.83
N ASP A 136 6.89 7.53 -4.25
CA ASP A 136 5.96 8.39 -5.00
C ASP A 136 6.33 8.48 -6.50
N ASP A 137 7.21 7.62 -6.98
CA ASP A 137 7.57 7.54 -8.39
C ASP A 137 6.38 7.09 -9.25
N SER A 138 5.94 7.94 -10.17
CA SER A 138 4.74 7.73 -10.97
C SER A 138 4.82 6.52 -11.89
N ASP A 139 6.00 6.25 -12.48
CA ASP A 139 6.17 5.13 -13.39
C ASP A 139 6.18 3.80 -12.64
N PHE A 140 6.80 3.82 -11.44
CA PHE A 140 6.79 2.67 -10.54
C PHE A 140 5.38 2.38 -10.01
N ILE A 141 4.64 3.41 -9.59
CA ILE A 141 3.24 3.30 -9.14
C ILE A 141 2.38 2.72 -10.26
N LEU A 142 2.49 3.25 -11.50
CA LEU A 142 1.72 2.78 -12.64
C LEU A 142 1.99 1.30 -12.94
N ALA A 143 3.25 0.89 -12.95
CA ALA A 143 3.64 -0.51 -13.19
C ALA A 143 3.06 -1.45 -12.14
N LEU A 144 3.12 -1.07 -10.86
CA LEU A 144 2.58 -1.88 -9.76
C LEU A 144 1.04 -1.88 -9.71
N HIS A 145 0.40 -0.78 -10.11
CA HIS A 145 -1.05 -0.71 -10.28
C HIS A 145 -1.54 -1.69 -11.36
N GLN A 146 -0.85 -1.74 -12.50
CA GLN A 146 -1.15 -2.71 -13.56
C GLN A 146 -0.99 -4.16 -13.09
N ASN A 147 0.03 -4.44 -12.29
CA ASN A 147 0.26 -5.77 -11.73
C ASN A 147 -0.83 -6.15 -10.71
N SER A 148 -1.20 -5.24 -9.81
CA SER A 148 -2.27 -5.47 -8.83
C SER A 148 -3.62 -5.73 -9.53
N ASN A 149 -3.93 -5.00 -10.60
CA ASN A 149 -5.14 -5.22 -11.39
C ASN A 149 -5.15 -6.59 -12.07
N LYS A 150 -4.01 -7.07 -12.60
CA LYS A 150 -3.91 -8.44 -13.14
C LYS A 150 -4.15 -9.52 -12.08
N ILE A 151 -3.73 -9.28 -10.85
CA ILE A 151 -3.96 -10.18 -9.72
C ILE A 151 -5.44 -10.11 -9.31
N LEU A 152 -6.01 -8.92 -9.19
CA LEU A 152 -7.41 -8.70 -8.84
C LEU A 152 -8.36 -9.40 -9.83
N THR A 153 -8.12 -9.29 -11.14
CA THR A 153 -8.95 -9.95 -12.18
C THR A 153 -8.92 -11.48 -12.10
N ARG A 154 -7.89 -12.06 -11.47
CA ARG A 154 -7.73 -13.50 -11.21
C ARG A 154 -8.16 -13.91 -9.82
N SER A 155 -8.59 -12.97 -8.99
CA SER A 155 -9.05 -13.18 -7.63
C SER A 155 -10.58 -13.37 -7.59
N LYS A 156 -11.07 -14.03 -6.55
CA LYS A 156 -12.51 -14.23 -6.33
C LYS A 156 -12.95 -13.40 -5.13
N PRO A 157 -14.08 -12.68 -5.19
CA PRO A 157 -14.65 -12.04 -4.02
C PRO A 157 -14.85 -13.06 -2.90
N TYR A 158 -14.50 -12.67 -1.68
CA TYR A 158 -14.70 -13.53 -0.51
C TYR A 158 -16.18 -13.59 -0.08
N LEU A 159 -16.85 -12.45 -0.09
CA LEU A 159 -18.28 -12.32 0.14
C LEU A 159 -18.96 -11.85 -1.16
N LYS A 160 -20.04 -12.52 -1.52
CA LYS A 160 -20.97 -12.10 -2.57
C LYS A 160 -22.28 -11.65 -1.96
#